data_92467496e40a6bf842fb8d688438b296
#
_entry.id   92467496e40a6bf842fb8d688438b296
#
_cell.length_a   1.000
_cell.length_b   1.000
_cell.length_c   1.000
_cell.angle_alpha   90.00
_cell.angle_beta   90.00
_cell.angle_gamma   90.00
#
_symmetry.space_group_name_H-M   'P 1'
#
loop_
_entity.id
_entity.type
_entity.pdbx_description
1 polymer ?
#
loop_
_entity_poly.entity_id
_entity_poly.type
_entity_poly.pdbx_seq_one_letter_code
_entity_poly.pdbx_strand_id
1 'polypeptide(L)'
;MSKIVIAEGKTLNEAIDNGLKALNCKRSDVEVKEVKDTDKKMFYSILAPRKVKVELILNNEKNDEYKVTDEDLKNASDILGRFLDKFKVNFKDLDYKIEVKDDIIHVDFIGEDSLNLIGYRGEVLNSLQTILIAVLKKEKDSRVKLYLNVGDYREKRNDILKELARKIEAEVLKNRKKRVLEPMSAYERKVIHTELQNSDKVITFSIGEEPHRRLVIDLK
;
A
#
# COMPACT_ATOMS: atom_id res chain seq x y z
N MET A 1 18.49 -10.14 1.80
CA MET A 1 18.09 -11.46 2.32
C MET A 1 17.66 -11.31 3.76
N SER A 2 16.41 -11.61 4.08
CA SER A 2 15.89 -11.55 5.45
C SER A 2 16.62 -12.58 6.31
N LYS A 3 17.22 -12.13 7.41
CA LYS A 3 17.83 -13.06 8.38
C LYS A 3 16.72 -13.65 9.25
N ILE A 4 16.57 -14.97 9.20
CA ILE A 4 15.57 -15.72 9.98
C ILE A 4 16.31 -16.50 11.05
N VAL A 5 15.87 -16.41 12.30
CA VAL A 5 16.40 -17.18 13.41
C VAL A 5 15.25 -17.85 14.15
N ILE A 6 15.39 -19.16 14.39
CA ILE A 6 14.47 -19.93 15.24
C ILE A 6 15.09 -19.98 16.64
N ALA A 7 14.34 -19.52 17.64
CA ALA A 7 14.77 -19.54 19.03
C ALA A 7 13.77 -20.33 19.90
N GLU A 8 14.29 -20.96 20.96
CA GLU A 8 13.51 -21.77 21.90
C GLU A 8 13.60 -21.18 23.30
N GLY A 9 12.52 -21.32 24.07
CA GLY A 9 12.45 -20.93 25.47
C GLY A 9 11.39 -21.72 26.23
N LYS A 10 11.38 -21.61 27.56
CA LYS A 10 10.34 -22.20 28.42
C LYS A 10 9.02 -21.43 28.29
N THR A 11 9.11 -20.16 27.97
CA THR A 11 7.97 -19.26 27.70
C THR A 11 8.15 -18.54 26.39
N LEU A 12 7.06 -18.00 25.84
CA LEU A 12 7.10 -17.20 24.62
C LEU A 12 8.07 -16.00 24.72
N ASN A 13 8.04 -15.29 25.85
CA ASN A 13 8.93 -14.14 26.09
C ASN A 13 10.40 -14.57 26.16
N GLU A 14 10.72 -15.67 26.85
CA GLU A 14 12.08 -16.21 26.92
C GLU A 14 12.60 -16.64 25.55
N ALA A 15 11.76 -17.28 24.72
CA ALA A 15 12.12 -17.65 23.37
C ALA A 15 12.40 -16.42 22.50
N ILE A 16 11.58 -15.37 22.62
CA ILE A 16 11.78 -14.09 21.93
C ILE A 16 13.09 -13.44 22.39
N ASP A 17 13.33 -13.34 23.69
CA ASP A 17 14.56 -12.71 24.24
C ASP A 17 15.83 -13.47 23.80
N ASN A 18 15.77 -14.79 23.75
CA ASN A 18 16.89 -15.61 23.23
C ASN A 18 17.17 -15.33 21.77
N GLY A 19 16.13 -15.20 20.94
CA GLY A 19 16.25 -14.86 19.55
C GLY A 19 16.76 -13.43 19.31
N LEU A 20 16.31 -12.46 20.09
CA LEU A 20 16.79 -11.07 20.03
C LEU A 20 18.27 -10.96 20.39
N LYS A 21 18.72 -11.71 21.40
CA LYS A 21 20.15 -11.79 21.76
C LYS A 21 20.99 -12.42 20.64
N ALA A 22 20.49 -13.48 20.00
CA ALA A 22 21.17 -14.13 18.87
C ALA A 22 21.28 -13.23 17.63
N LEU A 23 20.28 -12.38 17.39
CA LEU A 23 20.26 -11.41 16.29
C LEU A 23 20.94 -10.09 16.63
N ASN A 24 21.24 -9.83 17.91
CA ASN A 24 21.77 -8.56 18.43
C ASN A 24 20.94 -7.34 18.00
N CYS A 25 19.61 -7.43 18.14
CA CYS A 25 18.66 -6.41 17.70
C CYS A 25 17.58 -6.17 18.75
N LYS A 26 16.78 -5.10 18.58
CA LYS A 26 15.66 -4.76 19.46
C LYS A 26 14.39 -5.48 19.01
N ARG A 27 13.42 -5.62 19.92
CA ARG A 27 12.12 -6.24 19.61
C ARG A 27 11.33 -5.50 18.52
N SER A 28 11.56 -4.20 18.35
CA SER A 28 10.99 -3.37 17.28
C SER A 28 11.45 -3.77 15.88
N ASP A 29 12.60 -4.44 15.79
CA ASP A 29 13.31 -4.68 14.53
C ASP A 29 12.99 -6.07 13.94
N VAL A 30 12.13 -6.85 14.63
CA VAL A 30 11.78 -8.23 14.24
C VAL A 30 10.28 -8.46 14.20
N GLU A 31 9.84 -9.21 13.20
CA GLU A 31 8.53 -9.86 13.18
C GLU A 31 8.65 -11.23 13.87
N VAL A 32 7.75 -11.49 14.82
CA VAL A 32 7.74 -12.75 15.58
C VAL A 32 6.60 -13.62 15.08
N LYS A 33 6.92 -14.82 14.61
CA LYS A 33 5.95 -15.85 14.26
C LYS A 33 6.08 -17.04 15.22
N GLU A 34 4.99 -17.42 15.85
CA GLU A 34 4.94 -18.62 16.69
C GLU A 34 4.91 -19.88 15.81
N VAL A 35 5.92 -20.72 15.95
CA VAL A 35 5.98 -22.01 15.24
C VAL A 35 5.17 -23.01 16.05
N LYS A 36 3.98 -23.38 15.59
CA LYS A 36 3.23 -24.50 16.15
C LYS A 36 3.88 -25.80 15.68
N ASP A 37 4.50 -26.55 16.60
CA ASP A 37 4.98 -27.89 16.30
C ASP A 37 3.81 -28.79 15.87
N THR A 38 3.72 -29.07 14.57
CA THR A 38 2.74 -30.00 13.96
C THR A 38 3.21 -31.46 14.01
N ASP A 39 4.34 -31.75 14.66
CA ASP A 39 4.83 -33.13 14.75
C ASP A 39 4.02 -33.93 15.76
N LYS A 40 2.99 -34.62 15.26
CA LYS A 40 2.17 -35.64 15.94
C LYS A 40 2.95 -36.93 16.24
N LYS A 41 4.21 -36.92 16.61
CA LYS A 41 4.96 -38.10 17.00
C LYS A 41 5.83 -37.83 18.22
N MET A 42 5.22 -37.81 19.39
CA MET A 42 5.91 -38.19 20.63
C MET A 42 4.90 -38.62 21.71
N PHE A 43 4.50 -39.85 21.66
CA PHE A 43 3.74 -40.52 22.73
C PHE A 43 4.58 -40.88 23.95
N TYR A 44 5.86 -40.46 24.02
CA TYR A 44 6.80 -40.91 25.06
C TYR A 44 7.54 -39.81 25.82
N SER A 45 6.91 -38.65 26.06
CA SER A 45 7.59 -37.64 26.89
C SER A 45 6.60 -36.87 27.75
N ILE A 46 6.04 -37.56 28.74
CA ILE A 46 5.24 -36.91 29.82
C ILE A 46 6.12 -36.07 30.76
N LEU A 47 7.45 -36.15 30.69
CA LEU A 47 8.42 -35.50 31.56
C LEU A 47 9.33 -34.46 30.92
N ALA A 48 9.21 -34.16 29.64
CA ALA A 48 10.00 -33.09 29.00
C ALA A 48 9.34 -31.73 29.22
N PRO A 49 10.07 -30.70 29.67
CA PRO A 49 9.53 -29.35 29.77
C PRO A 49 9.10 -28.86 28.40
N ARG A 50 7.86 -28.37 28.27
CA ARG A 50 7.34 -27.78 27.04
C ARG A 50 8.21 -26.60 26.63
N LYS A 51 8.88 -26.69 25.49
CA LYS A 51 9.61 -25.59 24.89
C LYS A 51 8.74 -24.91 23.85
N VAL A 52 8.71 -23.59 23.91
CA VAL A 52 8.07 -22.75 22.89
C VAL A 52 9.12 -22.39 21.85
N LYS A 53 8.80 -22.55 20.57
CA LYS A 53 9.65 -22.15 19.45
C LYS A 53 9.07 -20.93 18.78
N VAL A 54 9.91 -19.95 18.50
CA VAL A 54 9.54 -18.75 17.76
C VAL A 54 10.50 -18.53 16.60
N GLU A 55 9.95 -18.14 15.49
CA GLU A 55 10.68 -17.70 14.32
C GLU A 55 10.75 -16.17 14.37
N LEU A 56 11.96 -15.63 14.48
CA LEU A 56 12.18 -14.19 14.41
C LEU A 56 12.72 -13.86 13.02
N ILE A 57 11.99 -13.05 12.30
CA ILE A 57 12.35 -12.54 10.99
C ILE A 57 12.86 -11.12 11.21
N LEU A 58 14.17 -10.91 10.98
CA LEU A 58 14.72 -9.56 11.05
C LEU A 58 14.12 -8.73 9.92
N ASN A 59 13.31 -7.76 10.27
CA ASN A 59 12.87 -6.75 9.32
C ASN A 59 14.09 -5.89 8.98
N ASN A 60 14.78 -6.23 7.90
CA ASN A 60 15.86 -5.42 7.35
C ASN A 60 15.38 -4.11 6.71
N GLU A 61 14.12 -3.74 6.95
CA GLU A 61 13.72 -2.35 6.88
C GLU A 61 14.26 -1.65 8.14
N LYS A 62 15.59 -1.47 8.20
CA LYS A 62 16.07 -0.26 8.86
C LYS A 62 15.29 0.86 8.16
N ASN A 63 14.35 1.46 8.88
CA ASN A 63 14.00 2.85 8.69
C ASN A 63 15.27 3.67 9.02
N ASP A 64 16.33 3.50 8.23
CA ASP A 64 17.22 4.59 7.97
C ASP A 64 16.26 5.64 7.39
N GLU A 65 16.09 6.77 8.08
CA GLU A 65 15.46 7.96 7.55
C GLU A 65 16.27 8.38 6.32
N TYR A 66 16.07 7.65 5.22
CA TYR A 66 16.61 8.03 3.94
C TYR A 66 15.85 9.29 3.54
N LYS A 67 16.45 10.42 3.83
CA LYS A 67 15.96 11.70 3.32
C LYS A 67 16.27 11.73 1.84
N VAL A 68 15.23 11.84 1.05
CA VAL A 68 15.33 12.08 -0.39
C VAL A 68 16.14 13.37 -0.54
N THR A 69 17.21 13.33 -1.35
CA THR A 69 18.05 14.48 -1.61
C THR A 69 17.58 15.21 -2.86
N ASP A 70 17.96 16.49 -3.01
CA ASP A 70 17.69 17.25 -4.22
C ASP A 70 18.31 16.60 -5.47
N GLU A 71 19.43 15.90 -5.29
CA GLU A 71 20.07 15.14 -6.36
C GLU A 71 19.21 13.92 -6.78
N ASP A 72 18.60 13.23 -5.82
CA ASP A 72 17.68 12.11 -6.12
C ASP A 72 16.46 12.58 -6.88
N LEU A 73 15.88 13.72 -6.48
CA LEU A 73 14.73 14.34 -7.14
C LEU A 73 15.08 14.77 -8.58
N LYS A 74 16.24 15.38 -8.77
CA LYS A 74 16.74 15.79 -10.09
C LYS A 74 16.96 14.58 -11.00
N ASN A 75 17.68 13.57 -10.51
CA ASN A 75 17.94 12.35 -11.26
C ASN A 75 16.63 11.62 -11.64
N ALA A 76 15.68 11.53 -10.71
CA ALA A 76 14.37 10.93 -10.97
C ALA A 76 13.57 11.73 -12.01
N SER A 77 13.59 13.07 -11.93
CA SER A 77 12.96 13.95 -12.92
C SER A 77 13.55 13.77 -14.32
N ASP A 78 14.88 13.65 -14.42
CA ASP A 78 15.57 13.42 -15.70
C ASP A 78 15.22 12.05 -16.31
N ILE A 79 15.10 11.00 -15.48
CA ILE A 79 14.68 9.66 -15.91
C ILE A 79 13.23 9.71 -16.42
N LEU A 80 12.33 10.35 -15.67
CA LEU A 80 10.94 10.52 -16.06
C LEU A 80 10.81 11.31 -17.35
N GLY A 81 11.52 12.42 -17.50
CA GLY A 81 11.53 13.23 -18.71
C GLY A 81 11.90 12.42 -19.95
N ARG A 82 13.02 11.67 -19.89
CA ARG A 82 13.45 10.80 -21.00
C ARG A 82 12.42 9.72 -21.35
N PHE A 83 11.72 9.16 -20.37
CA PHE A 83 10.67 8.19 -20.61
C PHE A 83 9.44 8.86 -21.24
N LEU A 84 8.99 9.96 -20.67
CA LEU A 84 7.78 10.67 -21.09
C LEU A 84 7.94 11.32 -22.46
N ASP A 85 9.13 11.80 -22.82
CA ASP A 85 9.42 12.31 -24.16
C ASP A 85 9.24 11.23 -25.25
N LYS A 86 9.67 9.99 -24.94
CA LYS A 86 9.43 8.86 -25.85
C LYS A 86 7.97 8.41 -25.85
N PHE A 87 7.30 8.51 -24.70
CA PHE A 87 5.92 8.11 -24.55
C PHE A 87 4.97 9.04 -25.32
N LYS A 88 5.13 10.35 -25.17
CA LYS A 88 4.25 11.36 -25.80
C LYS A 88 4.25 11.33 -27.32
N VAL A 89 5.32 10.86 -27.97
CA VAL A 89 5.41 10.77 -29.45
C VAL A 89 4.29 9.92 -30.06
N ASN A 90 3.71 9.01 -29.26
CA ASN A 90 2.61 8.14 -29.73
C ASN A 90 1.24 8.84 -29.74
N PHE A 91 1.16 10.09 -29.30
CA PHE A 91 -0.06 10.88 -29.18
C PHE A 91 0.05 12.11 -30.09
N LYS A 92 -1.10 12.65 -30.52
CA LYS A 92 -1.13 13.85 -31.38
C LYS A 92 -1.01 15.12 -30.57
N ASP A 93 -1.69 15.16 -29.43
CA ASP A 93 -1.75 16.32 -28.54
C ASP A 93 -1.62 15.86 -27.07
N LEU A 94 -0.40 15.44 -26.72
CA LEU A 94 -0.02 15.09 -25.35
C LEU A 94 1.27 15.79 -24.99
N ASP A 95 1.27 16.53 -23.89
CA ASP A 95 2.46 17.06 -23.27
C ASP A 95 2.40 16.86 -21.76
N TYR A 96 3.43 17.24 -21.02
CA TYR A 96 3.52 17.08 -19.58
C TYR A 96 4.35 18.18 -18.93
N LYS A 97 4.10 18.40 -17.62
CA LYS A 97 4.95 19.22 -16.75
C LYS A 97 5.44 18.36 -15.60
N ILE A 98 6.71 18.53 -15.22
CA ILE A 98 7.29 17.92 -14.02
C ILE A 98 7.57 19.03 -13.03
N GLU A 99 7.03 18.93 -11.83
CA GLU A 99 7.27 19.83 -10.72
C GLU A 99 7.64 19.01 -9.47
N VAL A 100 8.53 19.55 -8.64
CA VAL A 100 8.87 18.97 -7.35
C VAL A 100 8.24 19.80 -6.25
N LYS A 101 7.41 19.18 -5.42
CA LYS A 101 6.74 19.80 -4.26
C LYS A 101 6.79 18.83 -3.09
N ASP A 102 7.23 19.27 -1.92
CA ASP A 102 7.27 18.48 -0.68
C ASP A 102 7.93 17.11 -0.84
N ASP A 103 9.10 17.05 -1.52
CA ASP A 103 9.85 15.82 -1.84
C ASP A 103 9.07 14.80 -2.70
N ILE A 104 8.04 15.26 -3.39
CA ILE A 104 7.22 14.47 -4.32
C ILE A 104 7.39 15.05 -5.73
N ILE A 105 7.63 14.17 -6.69
CA ILE A 105 7.59 14.57 -8.10
C ILE A 105 6.16 14.51 -8.59
N HIS A 106 5.65 15.64 -9.03
CA HIS A 106 4.36 15.78 -9.68
C HIS A 106 4.53 15.82 -11.19
N VAL A 107 3.80 14.98 -11.89
CA VAL A 107 3.73 15.00 -13.36
C VAL A 107 2.28 15.27 -13.73
N ASP A 108 2.04 16.41 -14.34
CA ASP A 108 0.73 16.80 -14.86
C ASP A 108 0.73 16.65 -16.38
N PHE A 109 -0.14 15.77 -16.89
CA PHE A 109 -0.36 15.60 -18.31
C PHE A 109 -1.33 16.66 -18.84
N ILE A 110 -0.98 17.24 -20.00
CA ILE A 110 -1.70 18.32 -20.68
C ILE A 110 -1.97 17.93 -22.14
N GLY A 111 -2.93 18.62 -22.77
CA GLY A 111 -3.38 18.36 -24.13
C GLY A 111 -4.66 17.52 -24.18
N GLU A 112 -5.29 17.47 -25.35
CA GLU A 112 -6.57 16.76 -25.53
C GLU A 112 -6.44 15.26 -25.30
N ASP A 113 -5.32 14.66 -25.73
CA ASP A 113 -5.06 13.23 -25.55
C ASP A 113 -4.77 12.85 -24.08
N SER A 114 -4.50 13.82 -23.21
CA SER A 114 -4.27 13.56 -21.78
C SER A 114 -5.49 12.91 -21.09
N LEU A 115 -6.71 13.22 -21.56
CA LEU A 115 -7.95 12.64 -21.05
C LEU A 115 -8.00 11.12 -21.24
N ASN A 116 -7.40 10.62 -22.34
CA ASN A 116 -7.32 9.18 -22.61
C ASN A 116 -6.46 8.44 -21.57
N LEU A 117 -5.51 9.14 -20.95
CA LEU A 117 -4.64 8.58 -19.90
C LEU A 117 -5.37 8.37 -18.57
N ILE A 118 -6.54 8.92 -18.39
CA ILE A 118 -7.34 8.67 -17.18
C ILE A 118 -7.82 7.21 -17.20
N GLY A 119 -8.45 6.80 -18.31
CA GLY A 119 -9.09 5.50 -18.43
C GLY A 119 -10.31 5.34 -17.53
N TYR A 120 -10.85 4.12 -17.46
CA TYR A 120 -12.01 3.84 -16.63
C TYR A 120 -11.66 4.06 -15.14
N ARG A 121 -12.31 5.04 -14.51
CA ARG A 121 -12.10 5.38 -13.08
C ARG A 121 -10.64 5.65 -12.69
N GLY A 122 -9.81 6.10 -13.62
CA GLY A 122 -8.40 6.37 -13.36
C GLY A 122 -7.48 5.14 -13.40
N GLU A 123 -7.94 4.00 -13.90
CA GLU A 123 -7.14 2.77 -13.96
C GLU A 123 -5.88 2.94 -14.82
N VAL A 124 -5.99 3.59 -15.98
CA VAL A 124 -4.83 3.82 -16.87
C VAL A 124 -3.81 4.72 -16.16
N LEU A 125 -4.26 5.81 -15.55
CA LEU A 125 -3.40 6.75 -14.85
C LEU A 125 -2.67 6.09 -13.66
N ASN A 126 -3.38 5.26 -12.89
CA ASN A 126 -2.80 4.53 -11.77
C ASN A 126 -1.81 3.45 -12.23
N SER A 127 -2.10 2.76 -13.32
CA SER A 127 -1.21 1.76 -13.91
C SER A 127 0.06 2.41 -14.46
N LEU A 128 -0.07 3.53 -15.15
CA LEU A 128 1.08 4.31 -15.64
C LEU A 128 1.95 4.79 -14.47
N GLN A 129 1.34 5.31 -13.40
CA GLN A 129 2.07 5.69 -12.19
C GLN A 129 2.85 4.51 -11.60
N THR A 130 2.25 3.33 -11.54
CA THR A 130 2.91 2.11 -11.03
C THR A 130 4.11 1.72 -11.89
N ILE A 131 3.97 1.79 -13.22
CA ILE A 131 5.06 1.52 -14.17
C ILE A 131 6.21 2.51 -13.97
N LEU A 132 5.91 3.80 -13.90
CA LEU A 132 6.93 4.84 -13.73
C LEU A 132 7.66 4.72 -12.37
N ILE A 133 6.94 4.37 -11.29
CA ILE A 133 7.58 4.07 -10.00
C ILE A 133 8.52 2.86 -10.12
N ALA A 134 8.12 1.82 -10.85
CA ALA A 134 8.99 0.66 -11.08
C ALA A 134 10.23 1.00 -11.89
N VAL A 135 10.12 1.88 -12.90
CA VAL A 135 11.25 2.42 -13.67
C VAL A 135 12.22 3.17 -12.77
N LEU A 136 11.73 4.08 -11.92
CA LEU A 136 12.56 4.83 -10.98
C LEU A 136 13.31 3.91 -10.01
N LYS A 137 12.62 2.90 -9.45
CA LYS A 137 13.24 1.93 -8.54
C LYS A 137 14.33 1.10 -9.20
N LYS A 138 14.16 0.73 -10.48
CA LYS A 138 15.14 -0.08 -11.21
C LYS A 138 16.42 0.69 -11.49
N GLU A 139 16.33 1.96 -11.82
CA GLU A 139 17.48 2.78 -12.22
C GLU A 139 18.37 3.17 -11.03
N LYS A 140 17.81 3.42 -9.83
CA LYS A 140 18.58 3.94 -8.69
C LYS A 140 18.04 3.57 -7.31
N ASP A 141 17.35 2.47 -7.11
CA ASP A 141 16.70 2.13 -5.81
C ASP A 141 16.02 3.36 -5.15
N SER A 142 15.46 4.20 -5.99
CA SER A 142 14.94 5.51 -5.63
C SER A 142 13.69 5.37 -4.76
N ARG A 143 13.72 5.99 -3.57
CA ARG A 143 12.55 6.11 -2.68
C ARG A 143 11.71 7.37 -2.97
N VAL A 144 11.99 8.04 -4.08
CA VAL A 144 11.26 9.23 -4.51
C VAL A 144 9.79 8.89 -4.74
N LYS A 145 8.91 9.72 -4.22
CA LYS A 145 7.47 9.60 -4.44
C LYS A 145 7.09 10.26 -5.75
N LEU A 146 6.21 9.61 -6.49
CA LEU A 146 5.69 10.09 -7.78
C LEU A 146 4.17 10.23 -7.71
N TYR A 147 3.66 11.33 -8.19
CA TYR A 147 2.24 11.60 -8.34
C TYR A 147 1.93 12.03 -9.77
N LEU A 148 1.10 11.24 -10.47
CA LEU A 148 0.62 11.59 -11.81
C LEU A 148 -0.76 12.22 -11.73
N ASN A 149 -0.99 13.23 -12.55
CA ASN A 149 -2.28 13.90 -12.63
C ASN A 149 -2.65 14.26 -14.08
N VAL A 150 -3.94 14.50 -14.30
CA VAL A 150 -4.51 15.01 -15.54
C VAL A 150 -5.54 16.08 -15.14
N GLY A 151 -5.17 17.36 -15.30
CA GLY A 151 -6.02 18.46 -14.88
C GLY A 151 -6.47 18.33 -13.42
N ASP A 152 -7.76 18.46 -13.17
CA ASP A 152 -8.40 18.33 -11.85
C ASP A 152 -9.09 16.97 -11.61
N TYR A 153 -8.74 15.96 -12.42
CA TYR A 153 -9.42 14.65 -12.39
C TYR A 153 -9.42 14.01 -10.99
N ARG A 154 -8.26 13.98 -10.31
CA ARG A 154 -8.16 13.30 -9.01
C ARG A 154 -9.01 13.98 -7.93
N GLU A 155 -9.08 15.31 -7.95
CA GLU A 155 -9.91 16.08 -7.02
C GLU A 155 -11.40 15.80 -7.27
N LYS A 156 -11.84 15.95 -8.52
CA LYS A 156 -13.22 15.63 -8.93
C LYS A 156 -13.59 14.18 -8.62
N ARG A 157 -12.68 13.24 -8.85
CA ARG A 157 -12.90 11.83 -8.54
C ARG A 157 -13.09 11.57 -7.05
N ASN A 158 -12.30 12.22 -6.20
CA ASN A 158 -12.45 12.14 -4.75
C ASN A 158 -13.80 12.67 -4.30
N ASP A 159 -14.27 13.77 -4.85
CA ASP A 159 -15.57 14.34 -4.50
C ASP A 159 -16.73 13.42 -4.91
N ILE A 160 -16.66 12.83 -6.10
CA ILE A 160 -17.63 11.82 -6.54
C ILE A 160 -17.64 10.61 -5.59
N LEU A 161 -16.48 10.17 -5.10
CA LEU A 161 -16.41 9.05 -4.15
C LEU A 161 -17.00 9.41 -2.78
N LYS A 162 -16.81 10.64 -2.31
CA LYS A 162 -17.43 11.12 -1.06
C LYS A 162 -18.96 11.22 -1.20
N GLU A 163 -19.46 11.75 -2.33
CA GLU A 163 -20.90 11.79 -2.61
C GLU A 163 -21.49 10.37 -2.68
N LEU A 164 -20.79 9.45 -3.35
CA LEU A 164 -21.19 8.04 -3.40
C LEU A 164 -21.28 7.45 -2.00
N ALA A 165 -20.28 7.72 -1.14
CA ALA A 165 -20.28 7.24 0.24
C ALA A 165 -21.53 7.67 1.00
N ARG A 166 -21.86 8.97 0.97
CA ARG A 166 -23.05 9.54 1.64
C ARG A 166 -24.36 8.97 1.09
N LYS A 167 -24.43 8.81 -0.24
CA LYS A 167 -25.61 8.21 -0.90
C LYS A 167 -25.83 6.78 -0.44
N ILE A 168 -24.77 5.96 -0.44
CA ILE A 168 -24.87 4.56 -0.02
C ILE A 168 -25.16 4.44 1.47
N GLU A 169 -24.61 5.29 2.32
CA GLU A 169 -24.96 5.37 3.74
C GLU A 169 -26.48 5.57 3.91
N ALA A 170 -27.07 6.55 3.22
CA ALA A 170 -28.49 6.81 3.28
C ALA A 170 -29.33 5.61 2.79
N GLU A 171 -28.88 4.90 1.74
CA GLU A 171 -29.53 3.69 1.25
C GLU A 171 -29.48 2.55 2.28
N VAL A 172 -28.33 2.33 2.93
CA VAL A 172 -28.15 1.31 3.96
C VAL A 172 -29.06 1.57 5.16
N LEU A 173 -29.13 2.84 5.60
CA LEU A 173 -30.00 3.25 6.70
C LEU A 173 -31.48 3.06 6.37
N LYS A 174 -31.91 3.42 5.16
CA LYS A 174 -33.29 3.31 4.71
C LYS A 174 -33.71 1.85 4.56
N ASN A 175 -32.90 1.04 3.90
CA ASN A 175 -33.23 -0.31 3.49
C ASN A 175 -32.90 -1.36 4.58
N ARG A 176 -32.15 -0.98 5.61
CA ARG A 176 -31.64 -1.87 6.66
C ARG A 176 -30.87 -3.09 6.10
N LYS A 177 -30.16 -2.88 4.98
CA LYS A 177 -29.38 -3.93 4.30
C LYS A 177 -27.99 -3.40 3.93
N LYS A 178 -26.97 -4.20 4.20
CA LYS A 178 -25.62 -3.90 3.77
C LYS A 178 -25.52 -3.74 2.26
N ARG A 179 -24.58 -2.90 1.83
CA ARG A 179 -24.25 -2.69 0.43
C ARG A 179 -22.80 -3.08 0.18
N VAL A 180 -22.59 -3.86 -0.87
CA VAL A 180 -21.27 -4.21 -1.38
C VAL A 180 -21.04 -3.36 -2.62
N LEU A 181 -19.99 -2.55 -2.60
CA LEU A 181 -19.64 -1.69 -3.73
C LEU A 181 -18.93 -2.49 -4.81
N GLU A 182 -18.76 -1.90 -5.98
CA GLU A 182 -17.95 -2.47 -7.05
C GLU A 182 -16.48 -2.55 -6.65
N PRO A 183 -15.69 -3.43 -7.30
CA PRO A 183 -14.25 -3.44 -7.11
C PRO A 183 -13.64 -2.06 -7.38
N MET A 184 -12.73 -1.63 -6.52
CA MET A 184 -12.03 -0.35 -6.66
C MET A 184 -10.67 -0.41 -6.00
N SER A 185 -9.78 0.51 -6.37
CA SER A 185 -8.42 0.59 -5.84
C SER A 185 -8.41 0.78 -4.30
N ALA A 186 -7.29 0.39 -3.67
CA ALA A 186 -7.11 0.58 -2.22
C ALA A 186 -7.25 2.05 -1.80
N TYR A 187 -6.79 2.97 -2.65
CA TYR A 187 -6.94 4.40 -2.43
C TYR A 187 -8.40 4.84 -2.40
N GLU A 188 -9.20 4.43 -3.40
CA GLU A 188 -10.64 4.78 -3.48
C GLU A 188 -11.43 4.21 -2.31
N ARG A 189 -11.12 2.95 -1.91
CA ARG A 189 -11.72 2.34 -0.72
C ARG A 189 -11.39 3.12 0.55
N LYS A 190 -10.17 3.64 0.66
CA LYS A 190 -9.75 4.50 1.77
C LYS A 190 -10.51 5.84 1.78
N VAL A 191 -10.72 6.48 0.63
CA VAL A 191 -11.50 7.74 0.54
C VAL A 191 -12.92 7.54 1.10
N ILE A 192 -13.62 6.50 0.64
CA ILE A 192 -14.98 6.20 1.12
C ILE A 192 -14.99 5.83 2.61
N HIS A 193 -14.01 5.01 3.05
CA HIS A 193 -13.88 4.64 4.45
C HIS A 193 -13.65 5.87 5.34
N THR A 194 -12.76 6.77 4.94
CA THR A 194 -12.46 8.00 5.68
C THR A 194 -13.67 8.93 5.76
N GLU A 195 -14.46 9.04 4.69
CA GLU A 195 -15.69 9.86 4.69
C GLU A 195 -16.71 9.33 5.72
N LEU A 196 -16.81 8.01 5.89
CA LEU A 196 -17.79 7.37 6.76
C LEU A 196 -17.24 6.95 8.13
N GLN A 197 -15.96 7.12 8.42
CA GLN A 197 -15.34 6.64 9.66
C GLN A 197 -15.95 7.24 10.93
N ASN A 198 -16.44 8.48 10.85
CA ASN A 198 -17.05 9.20 11.97
C ASN A 198 -18.58 8.99 12.05
N SER A 199 -19.17 8.17 11.18
CA SER A 199 -20.57 7.85 11.25
C SER A 199 -20.86 6.93 12.45
N ASP A 200 -21.84 7.30 13.29
CA ASP A 200 -22.30 6.46 14.40
C ASP A 200 -23.27 5.37 13.95
N LYS A 201 -23.69 5.37 12.68
CA LYS A 201 -24.77 4.54 12.15
C LYS A 201 -24.31 3.40 11.29
N VAL A 202 -23.15 3.54 10.62
CA VAL A 202 -22.62 2.54 9.68
C VAL A 202 -21.18 2.19 10.00
N ILE A 203 -20.79 0.98 9.57
CA ILE A 203 -19.38 0.53 9.56
C ILE A 203 -18.96 0.23 8.12
N THR A 204 -17.67 0.32 7.86
CA THR A 204 -17.11 -0.01 6.56
C THR A 204 -15.94 -0.97 6.70
N PHE A 205 -15.87 -1.96 5.82
CA PHE A 205 -14.78 -2.93 5.77
C PHE A 205 -14.58 -3.44 4.34
N SER A 206 -13.37 -3.88 4.03
CA SER A 206 -13.04 -4.42 2.69
C SER A 206 -13.09 -5.94 2.68
N ILE A 207 -13.63 -6.54 1.61
CA ILE A 207 -13.72 -7.99 1.37
C ILE A 207 -13.08 -8.35 0.03
N GLY A 208 -12.62 -9.62 -0.11
CA GLY A 208 -12.01 -10.15 -1.33
C GLY A 208 -10.52 -9.80 -1.45
N GLU A 209 -9.93 -10.21 -2.57
CA GLU A 209 -8.53 -10.02 -2.90
C GLU A 209 -8.38 -9.13 -4.13
N GLU A 210 -7.23 -8.42 -4.23
CA GLU A 210 -6.94 -7.60 -5.41
C GLU A 210 -6.84 -8.51 -6.68
N PRO A 211 -7.29 -8.07 -7.84
CA PRO A 211 -7.85 -6.74 -8.16
C PRO A 211 -9.37 -6.60 -7.89
N HIS A 212 -10.04 -7.64 -7.39
CA HIS A 212 -11.50 -7.68 -7.20
C HIS A 212 -11.97 -7.27 -5.80
N ARG A 213 -11.09 -6.72 -4.99
CA ARG A 213 -11.39 -6.31 -3.62
C ARG A 213 -12.39 -5.17 -3.59
N ARG A 214 -13.38 -5.28 -2.68
CA ARG A 214 -14.56 -4.41 -2.62
C ARG A 214 -14.72 -3.81 -1.22
N LEU A 215 -15.37 -2.66 -1.14
CA LEU A 215 -15.80 -2.08 0.13
C LEU A 215 -17.23 -2.48 0.43
N VAL A 216 -17.49 -2.82 1.67
CA VAL A 216 -18.84 -3.07 2.23
C VAL A 216 -19.18 -1.93 3.18
N ILE A 217 -20.41 -1.46 3.09
CA ILE A 217 -21.01 -0.51 4.04
C ILE A 217 -22.17 -1.25 4.70
N ASP A 218 -22.16 -1.37 6.03
CA ASP A 218 -23.13 -2.11 6.81
C ASP A 218 -23.61 -1.27 8.00
N LEU A 219 -24.72 -1.65 8.63
CA LEU A 219 -25.19 -1.02 9.86
C LEU A 219 -24.25 -1.36 11.02
N LYS A 220 -24.11 -0.43 11.95
CA LYS A 220 -23.52 -0.71 13.26
C LYS A 220 -24.42 -1.53 14.15
#